data_1d56d6ed7551c69ba6a2eb86f74feacf
#
_entry.id   1d56d6ed7551c69ba6a2eb86f74feacf
#
_cell.length_a   1.000
_cell.length_b   1.000
_cell.length_c   1.000
_cell.angle_alpha   90.00
_cell.angle_beta   90.00
_cell.angle_gamma   90.00
#
_symmetry.space_group_name_H-M   'P 1'
#
loop_
_entity.id
_entity.type
_entity.pdbx_description
1 polymer ?
#
loop_
_entity_poly.entity_id
_entity_poly.type
_entity_poly.pdbx_seq_one_letter_code
_entity_poly.pdbx_strand_id
1 'polypeptide(L)'
;MIVLLVLVCIYFLVNLQLFYMRSILFFLSFFSLTCISYAKVVLPAYFTDNMVLQQNTKVTFHGKAALGKTLKVTTGWNNEVYVTPVNKDGYWTLSVPTPAAGGPYTLTFTDGKKLQLKNVMVGEVWFCSGQSNMEMPVAGWGKVMNYEQEIAEANYPSIRLFQVKKNTSVTPLSDVEATMGGWQECSSATIPEFSSLAYFYARSLWKELNVPVGVIDCTWGGTPAEAWTSYETLKQVLGFHEELAKMEQLDFDPVRMEKAYNQERSEWQSLFSKEDKGMEEDKPCWIAPDLSEERWQDMCLPGYWERNGLKNFDGVVWFRRSLEIPAEWIGKPLKLNLGMIDDEDITYFNGVEIARGAGYMTP
;
A
#
# COMPACT_ATOMS: atom_id res chain seq x y z
N MET A 1 1.63 -48.38 -69.78
CA MET A 1 1.76 -48.60 -68.33
C MET A 1 2.28 -47.37 -67.59
N ILE A 2 3.30 -46.67 -68.07
CA ILE A 2 3.89 -45.51 -67.38
C ILE A 2 2.93 -44.29 -67.28
N VAL A 3 2.20 -43.97 -68.37
CA VAL A 3 1.25 -42.82 -68.40
C VAL A 3 0.10 -42.98 -67.40
N LEU A 4 -0.40 -44.21 -67.19
CA LEU A 4 -1.46 -44.49 -66.23
C LEU A 4 -0.99 -44.32 -64.78
N LEU A 5 0.27 -44.68 -64.50
CA LEU A 5 0.88 -44.51 -63.16
C LEU A 5 1.07 -43.02 -62.82
N VAL A 6 1.50 -42.20 -63.79
CA VAL A 6 1.68 -40.75 -63.60
C VAL A 6 0.35 -40.06 -63.33
N LEU A 7 -0.74 -40.42 -64.07
CA LEU A 7 -2.07 -39.85 -63.85
C LEU A 7 -2.65 -40.24 -62.50
N VAL A 8 -2.41 -41.46 -62.02
CA VAL A 8 -2.85 -41.89 -60.67
C VAL A 8 -2.06 -41.13 -59.57
N CYS A 9 -0.75 -40.93 -59.74
CA CYS A 9 0.02 -40.15 -58.80
C CYS A 9 -0.39 -38.68 -58.76
N ILE A 10 -0.69 -38.06 -59.90
CA ILE A 10 -1.19 -36.67 -59.93
C ILE A 10 -2.56 -36.57 -59.27
N TYR A 11 -3.45 -37.50 -59.55
CA TYR A 11 -4.77 -37.55 -58.89
C TYR A 11 -4.68 -37.69 -57.38
N PHE A 12 -3.77 -38.52 -56.85
CA PHE A 12 -3.52 -38.66 -55.41
C PHE A 12 -2.94 -37.40 -54.78
N LEU A 13 -1.97 -36.73 -55.43
CA LEU A 13 -1.35 -35.51 -54.96
C LEU A 13 -2.36 -34.34 -54.91
N VAL A 14 -3.20 -34.19 -55.90
CA VAL A 14 -4.23 -33.15 -55.93
C VAL A 14 -5.27 -33.36 -54.86
N ASN A 15 -5.74 -34.60 -54.62
CA ASN A 15 -6.67 -34.91 -53.58
C ASN A 15 -6.07 -34.73 -52.16
N LEU A 16 -4.79 -35.04 -52.01
CA LEU A 16 -4.07 -34.81 -50.77
C LEU A 16 -3.93 -33.29 -50.45
N GLN A 17 -3.59 -32.46 -51.47
CA GLN A 17 -3.57 -31.00 -51.33
C GLN A 17 -4.95 -30.42 -50.99
N LEU A 18 -6.00 -30.88 -51.65
CA LEU A 18 -7.38 -30.47 -51.35
C LEU A 18 -7.82 -30.87 -49.96
N PHE A 19 -7.39 -32.03 -49.48
CA PHE A 19 -7.64 -32.47 -48.09
C PHE A 19 -6.95 -31.59 -47.06
N TYR A 20 -5.67 -31.26 -47.28
CA TYR A 20 -4.94 -30.35 -46.39
C TYR A 20 -5.51 -28.93 -46.41
N MET A 21 -5.87 -28.39 -47.58
CA MET A 21 -6.52 -27.08 -47.67
C MET A 21 -7.86 -27.04 -46.96
N ARG A 22 -8.71 -28.08 -47.09
CA ARG A 22 -9.97 -28.18 -46.37
C ARG A 22 -9.77 -28.31 -44.87
N SER A 23 -8.77 -29.04 -44.42
CA SER A 23 -8.41 -29.17 -43.02
C SER A 23 -7.91 -27.85 -42.44
N ILE A 24 -7.10 -27.12 -43.16
CA ILE A 24 -6.59 -25.78 -42.75
C ILE A 24 -7.75 -24.77 -42.69
N LEU A 25 -8.64 -24.74 -43.64
CA LEU A 25 -9.83 -23.89 -43.65
C LEU A 25 -10.77 -24.24 -42.47
N PHE A 26 -10.94 -25.53 -42.16
CA PHE A 26 -11.71 -25.98 -41.01
C PHE A 26 -11.08 -25.57 -39.69
N PHE A 27 -9.77 -25.70 -39.54
CA PHE A 27 -9.02 -25.21 -38.36
C PHE A 27 -9.09 -23.70 -38.24
N LEU A 28 -8.94 -22.94 -39.32
CA LEU A 28 -9.04 -21.46 -39.30
C LEU A 28 -10.45 -21.00 -38.96
N SER A 29 -11.50 -21.69 -39.43
CA SER A 29 -12.90 -21.40 -39.07
C SER A 29 -13.18 -21.76 -37.61
N PHE A 30 -12.58 -22.81 -37.05
CA PHE A 30 -12.73 -23.20 -35.66
C PHE A 30 -11.97 -22.26 -34.71
N PHE A 31 -10.80 -21.73 -35.15
CA PHE A 31 -10.01 -20.77 -34.36
C PHE A 31 -10.65 -19.38 -34.31
N SER A 32 -11.40 -18.98 -35.34
CA SER A 32 -12.13 -17.70 -35.35
C SER A 32 -13.40 -17.72 -34.47
N LEU A 33 -13.89 -18.88 -34.02
CA LEU A 33 -15.07 -18.98 -33.14
C LEU A 33 -14.72 -18.97 -31.63
N THR A 34 -13.43 -18.99 -31.24
CA THR A 34 -13.06 -19.13 -29.83
C THR A 34 -12.67 -17.82 -29.12
N CYS A 35 -12.70 -16.68 -29.81
CA CYS A 35 -12.44 -15.36 -29.21
C CYS A 35 -13.73 -14.57 -28.94
N ILE A 36 -14.77 -15.21 -28.35
CA ILE A 36 -15.80 -14.44 -27.66
C ILE A 36 -15.27 -14.16 -26.26
N SER A 37 -14.36 -13.22 -26.15
CA SER A 37 -14.03 -12.61 -24.87
C SER A 37 -15.28 -11.85 -24.40
N TYR A 38 -16.07 -12.49 -23.57
CA TYR A 38 -17.16 -11.80 -22.88
C TYR A 38 -16.54 -10.83 -21.90
N ALA A 39 -16.38 -9.57 -22.30
CA ALA A 39 -16.04 -8.51 -21.37
C ALA A 39 -17.08 -8.54 -20.23
N LYS A 40 -16.62 -8.74 -19.02
CA LYS A 40 -17.41 -8.66 -17.80
C LYS A 40 -17.34 -7.21 -17.34
N VAL A 41 -18.40 -6.70 -16.71
CA VAL A 41 -18.35 -5.43 -16.02
C VAL A 41 -17.20 -5.46 -15.00
N VAL A 42 -16.29 -4.52 -15.11
CA VAL A 42 -15.15 -4.32 -14.20
C VAL A 42 -15.32 -2.99 -13.52
N LEU A 43 -15.28 -3.00 -12.20
CA LEU A 43 -15.35 -1.83 -11.35
C LEU A 43 -13.99 -1.56 -10.71
N PRO A 44 -13.64 -0.31 -10.39
CA PRO A 44 -12.52 0.02 -9.51
C PRO A 44 -12.59 -0.71 -8.17
N ALA A 45 -11.42 -0.92 -7.55
CA ALA A 45 -11.29 -1.68 -6.31
C ALA A 45 -12.07 -1.12 -5.12
N TYR A 46 -12.41 0.16 -5.13
CA TYR A 46 -13.23 0.79 -4.09
C TYR A 46 -14.74 0.64 -4.29
N PHE A 47 -15.19 0.04 -5.38
CA PHE A 47 -16.59 -0.38 -5.56
C PHE A 47 -16.71 -1.90 -5.38
N THR A 48 -16.80 -2.33 -4.15
CA THR A 48 -16.90 -3.75 -3.78
C THR A 48 -18.09 -4.02 -2.84
N ASP A 49 -18.32 -5.28 -2.53
CA ASP A 49 -19.18 -5.65 -1.42
C ASP A 49 -18.77 -4.90 -0.15
N ASN A 50 -19.69 -4.73 0.77
CA ASN A 50 -19.52 -4.06 2.06
C ASN A 50 -19.25 -2.55 2.00
N MET A 51 -19.18 -1.90 0.83
CA MET A 51 -18.90 -0.47 0.73
C MET A 51 -19.98 0.40 1.40
N VAL A 52 -19.60 1.63 1.76
CA VAL A 52 -20.54 2.70 2.11
C VAL A 52 -20.54 3.73 0.99
N LEU A 53 -21.73 4.17 0.59
CA LEU A 53 -21.93 5.30 -0.32
C LEU A 53 -22.38 6.51 0.46
N GLN A 54 -21.89 7.70 0.08
CA GLN A 54 -22.32 8.96 0.70
C GLN A 54 -23.83 9.16 0.53
N GLN A 55 -24.52 9.48 1.62
CA GLN A 55 -25.96 9.74 1.63
C GLN A 55 -26.35 11.07 0.99
N ASN A 56 -27.61 11.18 0.55
CA ASN A 56 -28.25 12.42 0.07
C ASN A 56 -27.46 13.17 -1.02
N THR A 57 -26.82 12.44 -1.92
CA THR A 57 -25.98 12.99 -2.98
C THR A 57 -26.12 12.21 -4.30
N LYS A 58 -25.27 12.50 -5.27
CA LYS A 58 -25.10 11.71 -6.48
C LYS A 58 -23.73 11.05 -6.46
N VAL A 59 -23.68 9.73 -6.39
CA VAL A 59 -22.46 8.95 -6.52
C VAL A 59 -22.22 8.62 -7.97
N THR A 60 -21.01 8.88 -8.44
CA THR A 60 -20.61 8.58 -9.81
C THR A 60 -19.87 7.25 -9.86
N PHE A 61 -20.53 6.24 -10.41
CA PHE A 61 -19.90 4.97 -10.74
C PHE A 61 -19.21 5.04 -12.08
N HIS A 62 -18.10 4.34 -12.23
CA HIS A 62 -17.40 4.21 -13.50
C HIS A 62 -16.68 2.87 -13.57
N GLY A 63 -16.22 2.50 -14.76
CA GLY A 63 -15.52 1.25 -14.95
C GLY A 63 -15.45 0.85 -16.42
N LYS A 64 -15.21 -0.44 -16.65
CA LYS A 64 -15.18 -1.03 -17.99
C LYS A 64 -16.31 -2.03 -18.19
N ALA A 65 -16.78 -2.16 -19.42
CA ALA A 65 -17.78 -3.14 -19.82
C ALA A 65 -17.63 -3.48 -21.30
N ALA A 66 -18.49 -4.35 -21.83
CA ALA A 66 -18.45 -4.79 -23.22
C ALA A 66 -18.71 -3.60 -24.19
N LEU A 67 -17.88 -3.49 -25.21
CA LEU A 67 -17.96 -2.45 -26.25
C LEU A 67 -19.33 -2.43 -26.94
N GLY A 68 -19.84 -1.22 -27.18
CA GLY A 68 -21.11 -1.02 -27.89
C GLY A 68 -22.34 -1.50 -27.12
N LYS A 69 -22.20 -1.85 -25.85
CA LYS A 69 -23.32 -2.21 -24.97
C LYS A 69 -23.83 -1.00 -24.20
N THR A 70 -25.03 -1.15 -23.66
CA THR A 70 -25.60 -0.26 -22.66
C THR A 70 -25.45 -0.91 -21.29
N LEU A 71 -24.76 -0.25 -20.39
CA LEU A 71 -24.71 -0.68 -18.99
C LEU A 71 -25.99 -0.26 -18.28
N LYS A 72 -26.53 -1.15 -17.47
CA LYS A 72 -27.65 -0.90 -16.57
C LYS A 72 -27.22 -1.10 -15.14
N VAL A 73 -27.58 -0.15 -14.27
CA VAL A 73 -27.36 -0.24 -12.82
C VAL A 73 -28.73 -0.21 -12.15
N THR A 74 -29.04 -1.27 -11.40
CA THR A 74 -30.26 -1.34 -10.59
C THR A 74 -29.90 -1.14 -9.13
N THR A 75 -30.54 -0.20 -8.47
CA THR A 75 -30.34 0.15 -7.08
C THR A 75 -31.29 -0.62 -6.16
N GLY A 76 -30.77 -1.14 -5.04
CA GLY A 76 -31.59 -1.92 -4.09
C GLY A 76 -32.44 -1.09 -3.16
N TRP A 77 -32.28 0.23 -3.10
CA TRP A 77 -33.08 1.11 -2.20
C TRP A 77 -34.41 1.57 -2.79
N ASN A 78 -34.55 1.61 -4.12
CA ASN A 78 -35.79 2.02 -4.80
C ASN A 78 -36.13 1.15 -6.02
N ASN A 79 -35.26 0.18 -6.37
CA ASN A 79 -35.36 -0.68 -7.56
C ASN A 79 -35.36 0.07 -8.90
N GLU A 80 -34.90 1.32 -8.93
CA GLU A 80 -34.74 2.08 -10.17
C GLU A 80 -33.57 1.55 -11.00
N VAL A 81 -33.74 1.69 -12.33
CA VAL A 81 -32.75 1.27 -13.32
C VAL A 81 -32.16 2.51 -14.00
N TYR A 82 -30.87 2.71 -13.81
CA TYR A 82 -30.10 3.76 -14.46
C TYR A 82 -29.30 3.16 -15.61
N VAL A 83 -29.15 3.92 -16.69
CA VAL A 83 -28.51 3.42 -17.91
C VAL A 83 -27.45 4.39 -18.43
N THR A 84 -26.39 3.84 -19.01
CA THR A 84 -25.34 4.64 -19.67
C THR A 84 -24.73 3.82 -20.83
N PRO A 85 -24.38 4.45 -21.98
CA PRO A 85 -23.66 3.78 -23.03
C PRO A 85 -22.21 3.49 -22.61
N VAL A 86 -21.67 2.38 -23.08
CA VAL A 86 -20.24 2.07 -23.01
C VAL A 86 -19.56 2.71 -24.22
N ASN A 87 -18.53 3.51 -24.02
CA ASN A 87 -17.82 4.18 -25.08
C ASN A 87 -16.98 3.23 -25.96
N LYS A 88 -16.37 3.75 -27.03
CA LYS A 88 -15.55 2.98 -27.96
C LYS A 88 -14.29 2.33 -27.33
N ASP A 89 -13.86 2.82 -26.16
CA ASP A 89 -12.69 2.32 -25.44
C ASP A 89 -13.07 1.37 -24.30
N GLY A 90 -14.36 1.06 -24.18
CA GLY A 90 -14.89 0.15 -23.15
C GLY A 90 -15.19 0.79 -21.82
N TYR A 91 -15.06 2.12 -21.67
CA TYR A 91 -15.33 2.83 -20.44
C TYR A 91 -16.77 3.35 -20.38
N TRP A 92 -17.27 3.47 -19.18
CA TRP A 92 -18.55 4.04 -18.87
C TRP A 92 -18.51 4.84 -17.57
N THR A 93 -19.40 5.81 -17.44
CA THR A 93 -19.61 6.62 -16.24
C THR A 93 -21.12 6.81 -16.06
N LEU A 94 -21.58 6.72 -14.81
CA LEU A 94 -22.99 6.86 -14.47
C LEU A 94 -23.17 7.45 -13.08
N SER A 95 -23.90 8.57 -12.97
CA SER A 95 -24.26 9.18 -11.69
C SER A 95 -25.61 8.65 -11.21
N VAL A 96 -25.66 8.18 -9.98
CA VAL A 96 -26.83 7.57 -9.33
C VAL A 96 -27.12 8.34 -8.03
N PRO A 97 -28.34 8.82 -7.80
CA PRO A 97 -28.70 9.46 -6.54
C PRO A 97 -28.77 8.43 -5.41
N THR A 98 -28.24 8.80 -4.25
CA THR A 98 -28.30 8.02 -3.03
C THR A 98 -29.38 8.55 -2.10
N PRO A 99 -30.11 7.68 -1.38
CA PRO A 99 -31.11 8.08 -0.40
C PRO A 99 -30.45 8.60 0.90
N ALA A 100 -31.25 8.88 1.91
CA ALA A 100 -30.81 9.01 3.28
C ALA A 100 -30.17 7.70 3.78
N ALA A 101 -29.39 7.80 4.87
CA ALA A 101 -28.65 6.68 5.44
C ALA A 101 -29.52 5.42 5.67
N GLY A 102 -28.96 4.27 5.38
CA GLY A 102 -29.64 2.99 5.50
C GLY A 102 -28.88 1.84 4.83
N GLY A 103 -29.54 0.72 4.69
CA GLY A 103 -28.98 -0.52 4.14
C GLY A 103 -29.16 -1.70 5.10
N PRO A 104 -28.62 -2.88 4.76
CA PRO A 104 -27.79 -3.14 3.58
C PRO A 104 -28.60 -3.25 2.28
N TYR A 105 -28.02 -2.78 1.20
CA TYR A 105 -28.59 -2.84 -0.15
C TYR A 105 -27.78 -3.72 -1.08
N THR A 106 -28.37 -4.08 -2.22
CA THR A 106 -27.66 -4.73 -3.33
C THR A 106 -27.70 -3.82 -4.56
N LEU A 107 -26.53 -3.60 -5.16
CA LEU A 107 -26.42 -2.96 -6.47
C LEU A 107 -26.17 -4.01 -7.55
N THR A 108 -26.89 -3.90 -8.65
CA THR A 108 -26.74 -4.83 -9.77
C THR A 108 -26.30 -4.08 -11.02
N PHE A 109 -25.15 -4.45 -11.56
CA PHE A 109 -24.59 -3.96 -12.81
C PHE A 109 -24.76 -5.01 -13.89
N THR A 110 -25.18 -4.63 -15.09
CA THR A 110 -25.32 -5.56 -16.20
C THR A 110 -25.12 -4.89 -17.56
N ASP A 111 -24.28 -5.52 -18.39
CA ASP A 111 -24.10 -5.26 -19.82
C ASP A 111 -24.57 -6.43 -20.68
N GLY A 112 -25.33 -7.36 -20.07
CA GLY A 112 -25.71 -8.67 -20.55
C GLY A 112 -25.28 -9.78 -19.60
N LYS A 113 -24.21 -9.56 -18.81
CA LYS A 113 -23.85 -10.38 -17.65
C LYS A 113 -24.04 -9.59 -16.36
N LYS A 114 -24.51 -10.27 -15.34
CA LYS A 114 -24.84 -9.68 -14.05
C LYS A 114 -23.62 -9.68 -13.13
N LEU A 115 -23.27 -8.50 -12.60
CA LEU A 115 -22.39 -8.30 -11.45
C LEU A 115 -23.22 -7.73 -10.30
N GLN A 116 -23.12 -8.28 -9.11
CA GLN A 116 -23.80 -7.75 -7.93
C GLN A 116 -22.80 -7.35 -6.87
N LEU A 117 -23.00 -6.17 -6.29
CA LEU A 117 -22.37 -5.74 -5.05
C LEU A 117 -23.40 -5.88 -3.94
N LYS A 118 -23.00 -6.58 -2.88
CA LYS A 118 -23.87 -6.91 -1.75
C LYS A 118 -23.46 -6.18 -0.50
N ASN A 119 -24.36 -6.11 0.47
CA ASN A 119 -24.12 -5.50 1.77
C ASN A 119 -23.64 -4.05 1.66
N VAL A 120 -24.17 -3.32 0.65
CA VAL A 120 -23.87 -1.91 0.41
C VAL A 120 -24.66 -1.07 1.40
N MET A 121 -23.98 -0.21 2.15
CA MET A 121 -24.60 0.75 3.05
C MET A 121 -24.65 2.13 2.41
N VAL A 122 -25.55 2.97 2.87
CA VAL A 122 -25.60 4.40 2.56
C VAL A 122 -25.46 5.16 3.87
N GLY A 123 -24.53 6.12 3.94
CA GLY A 123 -24.22 6.84 5.17
C GLY A 123 -23.18 7.93 4.94
N GLU A 124 -22.30 8.14 5.90
CA GLU A 124 -21.17 9.06 5.79
C GLU A 124 -19.91 8.37 5.25
N VAL A 125 -19.22 9.01 4.31
CA VAL A 125 -17.95 8.51 3.77
C VAL A 125 -16.85 9.54 3.97
N TRP A 126 -15.75 9.11 4.62
CA TRP A 126 -14.63 9.97 4.94
C TRP A 126 -13.33 9.44 4.33
N PHE A 127 -12.61 10.33 3.67
CA PHE A 127 -11.28 10.05 3.14
C PHE A 127 -10.24 10.54 4.14
N CYS A 128 -9.50 9.59 4.73
CA CYS A 128 -8.48 9.81 5.74
C CYS A 128 -7.11 9.70 5.06
N SER A 129 -6.39 10.82 4.96
CA SER A 129 -5.12 10.91 4.24
C SER A 129 -4.09 11.64 5.07
N GLY A 130 -2.83 11.29 4.87
CA GLY A 130 -1.68 11.92 5.52
C GLY A 130 -0.52 10.97 5.76
N GLN A 131 0.38 11.39 6.63
CA GLN A 131 1.56 10.61 6.97
C GLN A 131 1.42 9.91 8.34
N SER A 132 2.52 9.68 9.06
CA SER A 132 2.63 8.81 10.24
C SER A 132 1.54 9.00 11.31
N ASN A 133 1.14 10.22 11.64
CA ASN A 133 0.08 10.42 12.65
C ASN A 133 -1.30 9.93 12.17
N MET A 134 -1.58 10.02 10.87
CA MET A 134 -2.81 9.49 10.31
C MET A 134 -2.69 7.98 10.03
N GLU A 135 -1.50 7.50 9.68
CA GLU A 135 -1.26 6.08 9.42
C GLU A 135 -1.23 5.24 10.69
N MET A 136 -0.82 5.79 11.83
CA MET A 136 -0.56 5.04 13.06
C MET A 136 -1.63 3.98 13.32
N PRO A 137 -1.29 2.66 13.27
CA PRO A 137 -2.26 1.59 13.42
C PRO A 137 -2.71 1.43 14.88
N VAL A 138 -3.82 0.72 15.09
CA VAL A 138 -4.31 0.41 16.44
C VAL A 138 -3.29 -0.43 17.21
N ALA A 139 -2.66 -1.42 16.57
CA ALA A 139 -1.75 -2.39 17.21
C ALA A 139 -0.48 -2.68 16.40
N GLY A 140 -0.07 -1.79 15.51
CA GLY A 140 1.17 -1.96 14.74
C GLY A 140 2.38 -1.30 15.40
N TRP A 141 3.19 -0.64 14.59
CA TRP A 141 4.41 0.06 15.00
C TRP A 141 4.16 1.21 16.00
N GLY A 142 2.96 1.82 15.98
CA GLY A 142 2.55 2.88 16.89
C GLY A 142 1.28 2.47 17.63
N LYS A 143 1.39 1.63 18.66
CA LYS A 143 0.24 1.12 19.40
C LYS A 143 -0.53 2.22 20.14
N VAL A 144 -1.88 2.12 20.16
CA VAL A 144 -2.69 2.88 21.10
C VAL A 144 -2.59 2.26 22.49
N MET A 145 -2.79 3.05 23.55
CA MET A 145 -2.67 2.57 24.93
C MET A 145 -3.67 1.43 25.16
N ASN A 146 -4.41 0.92 25.28
CA ASN A 146 -5.35 -0.18 25.49
C ASN A 146 -5.67 -0.95 24.21
N TYR A 147 -4.70 -1.12 23.29
CA TYR A 147 -4.96 -1.69 21.97
C TYR A 147 -5.56 -3.10 22.04
N GLU A 148 -5.17 -3.92 23.02
CA GLU A 148 -5.71 -5.28 23.18
C GLU A 148 -7.21 -5.25 23.53
N GLN A 149 -7.61 -4.35 24.43
CA GLN A 149 -9.00 -4.16 24.77
C GLN A 149 -9.79 -3.56 23.60
N GLU A 150 -9.25 -2.55 22.93
CA GLU A 150 -9.88 -1.93 21.77
C GLU A 150 -10.14 -2.96 20.64
N ILE A 151 -9.18 -3.85 20.41
CA ILE A 151 -9.34 -4.94 19.42
C ILE A 151 -10.40 -5.94 19.89
N ALA A 152 -10.35 -6.38 21.14
CA ALA A 152 -11.30 -7.37 21.66
C ALA A 152 -12.77 -6.87 21.63
N GLU A 153 -12.97 -5.58 21.85
CA GLU A 153 -14.28 -4.93 21.87
C GLU A 153 -14.78 -4.47 20.50
N ALA A 154 -13.93 -4.50 19.46
CA ALA A 154 -14.29 -4.03 18.12
C ALA A 154 -15.33 -4.94 17.46
N ASN A 155 -16.56 -4.47 17.45
CA ASN A 155 -17.68 -5.09 16.76
C ASN A 155 -18.66 -4.00 16.30
N TYR A 156 -18.32 -3.34 15.20
CA TYR A 156 -19.10 -2.21 14.66
C TYR A 156 -19.46 -2.47 13.19
N PRO A 157 -20.38 -3.38 12.86
CA PRO A 157 -20.67 -3.77 11.48
C PRO A 157 -21.23 -2.65 10.60
N SER A 158 -21.70 -1.54 11.20
CA SER A 158 -22.09 -0.32 10.47
C SER A 158 -20.93 0.61 10.15
N ILE A 159 -19.74 0.36 10.70
CA ILE A 159 -18.50 1.03 10.31
C ILE A 159 -17.80 0.15 9.27
N ARG A 160 -17.38 0.73 8.17
CA ARG A 160 -16.72 0.03 7.08
C ARG A 160 -15.35 0.65 6.81
N LEU A 161 -14.38 -0.21 6.62
CA LEU A 161 -12.97 0.12 6.51
C LEU A 161 -12.48 -0.24 5.12
N PHE A 162 -11.83 0.71 4.44
CA PHE A 162 -11.14 0.48 3.18
C PHE A 162 -9.72 1.02 3.32
N GLN A 163 -8.72 0.17 3.19
CA GLN A 163 -7.33 0.59 3.27
C GLN A 163 -6.67 0.48 1.91
N VAL A 164 -6.17 1.61 1.42
CA VAL A 164 -5.44 1.71 0.15
C VAL A 164 -4.04 1.12 0.34
N LYS A 165 -3.66 0.20 -0.54
CA LYS A 165 -2.30 -0.33 -0.56
C LYS A 165 -1.33 0.75 -1.03
N LYS A 166 -0.24 0.91 -0.30
CA LYS A 166 0.81 1.86 -0.64
C LYS A 166 1.35 1.60 -2.04
N ASN A 167 1.36 2.64 -2.85
CA ASN A 167 1.89 2.61 -4.22
C ASN A 167 2.34 4.02 -4.62
N THR A 168 3.41 4.11 -5.40
CA THR A 168 3.91 5.35 -5.97
C THR A 168 3.56 5.42 -7.45
N SER A 169 3.20 6.61 -7.93
CA SER A 169 2.97 6.85 -9.35
C SER A 169 3.28 8.31 -9.69
N VAL A 170 3.87 8.52 -10.84
CA VAL A 170 4.16 9.88 -11.37
C VAL A 170 2.97 10.53 -12.05
N THR A 171 1.94 9.76 -12.32
CA THR A 171 0.68 10.23 -12.89
C THR A 171 -0.47 9.65 -12.09
N PRO A 172 -1.61 10.37 -11.98
CA PRO A 172 -2.80 9.83 -11.34
C PRO A 172 -3.23 8.51 -11.99
N LEU A 173 -3.44 7.49 -11.16
CA LEU A 173 -3.95 6.20 -11.62
C LEU A 173 -5.48 6.22 -11.63
N SER A 174 -6.08 5.39 -12.49
CA SER A 174 -7.54 5.27 -12.61
C SER A 174 -8.16 4.34 -11.55
N ASP A 175 -7.32 3.63 -10.79
CA ASP A 175 -7.74 2.67 -9.76
C ASP A 175 -6.66 2.54 -8.69
N VAL A 176 -7.00 1.89 -7.58
CA VAL A 176 -6.12 1.58 -6.46
C VAL A 176 -6.15 0.09 -6.16
N GLU A 177 -5.18 -0.41 -5.41
CA GLU A 177 -5.27 -1.72 -4.77
C GLU A 177 -5.70 -1.55 -3.31
N ALA A 178 -6.51 -2.47 -2.82
CA ALA A 178 -6.93 -2.51 -1.42
C ALA A 178 -6.10 -3.54 -0.64
N THR A 179 -5.55 -3.16 0.49
CA THR A 179 -4.74 -4.05 1.35
C THR A 179 -5.55 -5.27 1.82
N MET A 180 -6.82 -5.07 2.16
CA MET A 180 -7.73 -6.12 2.67
C MET A 180 -8.65 -6.69 1.59
N GLY A 181 -8.34 -6.48 0.30
CA GLY A 181 -9.14 -6.98 -0.82
C GLY A 181 -10.47 -6.25 -1.06
N GLY A 182 -10.67 -5.09 -0.46
CA GLY A 182 -11.86 -4.24 -0.57
C GLY A 182 -12.38 -3.77 0.79
N TRP A 183 -13.63 -3.30 0.81
CA TRP A 183 -14.27 -2.85 2.04
C TRP A 183 -14.52 -3.98 3.02
N GLN A 184 -14.21 -3.74 4.29
CA GLN A 184 -14.39 -4.68 5.38
C GLN A 184 -15.32 -4.11 6.47
N GLU A 185 -16.03 -4.98 7.17
CA GLU A 185 -16.72 -4.61 8.41
C GLU A 185 -15.71 -4.36 9.52
N CYS A 186 -15.93 -3.34 10.34
CA CYS A 186 -15.09 -3.06 11.49
C CYS A 186 -15.26 -4.14 12.57
N SER A 187 -14.20 -4.89 12.80
CA SER A 187 -14.15 -6.02 13.73
C SER A 187 -12.76 -6.17 14.36
N SER A 188 -12.67 -7.06 15.35
CA SER A 188 -11.38 -7.42 15.96
C SER A 188 -10.34 -7.96 14.97
N ALA A 189 -10.78 -8.50 13.84
CA ALA A 189 -9.90 -9.01 12.80
C ALA A 189 -9.40 -7.93 11.83
N THR A 190 -10.12 -6.80 11.71
CA THR A 190 -9.87 -5.80 10.64
C THR A 190 -9.25 -4.50 11.15
N ILE A 191 -9.31 -4.20 12.45
CA ILE A 191 -8.76 -2.94 12.98
C ILE A 191 -7.29 -2.98 13.40
N PRO A 192 -6.60 -4.11 13.69
CA PRO A 192 -5.26 -4.06 14.26
C PRO A 192 -4.27 -3.23 13.46
N GLU A 193 -4.22 -3.43 12.15
CA GLU A 193 -3.32 -2.73 11.23
C GLU A 193 -3.97 -1.50 10.56
N PHE A 194 -5.20 -1.17 10.92
CA PHE A 194 -5.91 -0.03 10.37
C PHE A 194 -5.57 1.26 11.12
N SER A 195 -5.64 2.41 10.45
CA SER A 195 -5.45 3.74 11.06
C SER A 195 -6.26 3.88 12.34
N SER A 196 -5.58 4.07 13.48
CA SER A 196 -6.23 4.27 14.76
C SER A 196 -7.06 5.57 14.77
N LEU A 197 -6.53 6.64 14.19
CA LEU A 197 -7.22 7.93 14.12
C LEU A 197 -8.49 7.83 13.29
N ALA A 198 -8.43 7.20 12.10
CA ALA A 198 -9.61 6.98 11.26
C ALA A 198 -10.65 6.08 11.95
N TYR A 199 -10.20 5.02 12.64
CA TYR A 199 -11.08 4.14 13.42
C TYR A 199 -11.81 4.88 14.55
N PHE A 200 -11.09 5.62 15.39
CA PHE A 200 -11.70 6.37 16.50
C PHE A 200 -12.63 7.46 16.00
N TYR A 201 -12.25 8.14 14.92
CA TYR A 201 -13.10 9.15 14.28
C TYR A 201 -14.40 8.55 13.75
N ALA A 202 -14.31 7.44 12.99
CA ALA A 202 -15.48 6.75 12.48
C ALA A 202 -16.41 6.27 13.61
N ARG A 203 -15.83 5.74 14.69
CA ARG A 203 -16.57 5.29 15.87
C ARG A 203 -17.28 6.45 16.58
N SER A 204 -16.65 7.61 16.68
CA SER A 204 -17.26 8.81 17.25
C SER A 204 -18.43 9.28 16.40
N LEU A 205 -18.24 9.39 15.10
CA LEU A 205 -19.32 9.77 14.18
C LEU A 205 -20.50 8.80 14.21
N TRP A 206 -20.20 7.50 14.21
CA TRP A 206 -21.24 6.49 14.29
C TRP A 206 -22.08 6.59 15.57
N LYS A 207 -21.41 6.85 16.72
CA LYS A 207 -22.11 7.04 18.00
C LYS A 207 -23.00 8.28 18.03
N GLU A 208 -22.52 9.38 17.44
CA GLU A 208 -23.24 10.66 17.42
C GLU A 208 -24.37 10.69 16.39
N LEU A 209 -24.12 10.18 15.19
CA LEU A 209 -25.06 10.30 14.08
C LEU A 209 -25.97 9.09 13.93
N ASN A 210 -25.60 7.95 14.48
CA ASN A 210 -26.30 6.66 14.36
C ASN A 210 -26.59 6.28 12.87
N VAL A 211 -25.63 6.54 11.98
CA VAL A 211 -25.67 6.18 10.55
C VAL A 211 -24.47 5.32 10.18
N PRO A 212 -24.53 4.54 9.10
CA PRO A 212 -23.36 3.84 8.60
C PRO A 212 -22.21 4.82 8.29
N VAL A 213 -20.98 4.44 8.62
CA VAL A 213 -19.77 5.24 8.38
C VAL A 213 -18.75 4.43 7.60
N GLY A 214 -18.35 4.91 6.44
CA GLY A 214 -17.24 4.38 5.66
C GLY A 214 -16.01 5.26 5.82
N VAL A 215 -14.86 4.65 6.11
CA VAL A 215 -13.57 5.35 6.13
C VAL A 215 -12.60 4.72 5.15
N ILE A 216 -11.98 5.58 4.35
CA ILE A 216 -10.96 5.22 3.37
C ILE A 216 -9.63 5.70 3.95
N ASP A 217 -8.78 4.77 4.35
CA ASP A 217 -7.42 5.01 4.83
C ASP A 217 -6.46 5.02 3.62
N CYS A 218 -5.92 6.19 3.31
CA CYS A 218 -4.92 6.40 2.27
C CYS A 218 -3.76 7.18 2.88
N THR A 219 -2.87 6.46 3.57
CA THR A 219 -1.83 7.05 4.42
C THR A 219 -0.47 6.44 4.14
N TRP A 220 0.60 7.22 4.35
CA TRP A 220 1.97 6.72 4.25
C TRP A 220 2.92 7.56 5.11
N GLY A 221 3.41 6.99 6.18
CA GLY A 221 4.37 7.63 7.10
C GLY A 221 5.68 8.00 6.43
N GLY A 222 6.29 9.09 6.89
CA GLY A 222 7.55 9.60 6.34
C GLY A 222 7.42 10.34 5.01
N THR A 223 6.23 10.46 4.43
CA THR A 223 6.04 11.18 3.16
C THR A 223 5.92 12.68 3.38
N PRO A 224 6.56 13.51 2.53
CA PRO A 224 6.40 14.96 2.57
C PRO A 224 5.07 15.40 1.96
N ALA A 225 4.63 16.63 2.23
CA ALA A 225 3.36 17.18 1.74
C ALA A 225 3.25 17.20 0.21
N GLU A 226 4.38 17.35 -0.45
CA GLU A 226 4.51 17.37 -1.91
C GLU A 226 4.05 16.06 -2.55
N ALA A 227 4.32 14.92 -1.87
CA ALA A 227 3.88 13.61 -2.35
C ALA A 227 2.34 13.44 -2.40
N TRP A 228 1.61 14.30 -1.68
CA TRP A 228 0.14 14.34 -1.61
C TRP A 228 -0.47 15.47 -2.42
N THR A 229 0.37 16.27 -3.09
CA THR A 229 -0.05 17.42 -3.88
C THR A 229 0.03 17.09 -5.37
N SER A 230 -1.01 17.44 -6.12
CA SER A 230 -1.01 17.18 -7.57
C SER A 230 0.10 17.94 -8.28
N TYR A 231 0.66 17.34 -9.33
CA TYR A 231 1.67 17.97 -10.19
C TYR A 231 1.25 19.37 -10.65
N GLU A 232 0.00 19.53 -11.09
CA GLU A 232 -0.53 20.83 -11.55
C GLU A 232 -0.57 21.89 -10.45
N THR A 233 -0.77 21.50 -9.20
CA THR A 233 -0.73 22.40 -8.05
C THR A 233 0.73 22.74 -7.69
N LEU A 234 1.63 21.76 -7.62
CA LEU A 234 3.04 21.99 -7.33
C LEU A 234 3.70 22.90 -8.37
N LYS A 235 3.34 22.77 -9.63
CA LYS A 235 3.81 23.63 -10.72
C LYS A 235 3.50 25.11 -10.53
N GLN A 236 2.50 25.45 -9.71
CA GLN A 236 2.16 26.82 -9.39
C GLN A 236 2.93 27.38 -8.18
N VAL A 237 3.66 26.53 -7.46
CA VAL A 237 4.41 26.90 -6.26
C VAL A 237 5.87 27.18 -6.64
N LEU A 238 6.30 28.43 -6.43
CA LEU A 238 7.71 28.82 -6.63
C LEU A 238 8.59 28.00 -5.67
N GLY A 239 9.53 27.28 -6.16
CA GLY A 239 10.43 26.44 -5.37
C GLY A 239 10.42 24.99 -5.78
N PHE A 240 9.36 24.49 -6.45
CA PHE A 240 9.30 23.11 -6.95
C PHE A 240 9.62 22.98 -8.43
N HIS A 241 9.92 24.07 -9.14
CA HIS A 241 10.14 24.04 -10.59
C HIS A 241 11.35 23.21 -10.99
N GLU A 242 12.45 23.29 -10.23
CA GLU A 242 13.66 22.52 -10.52
C GLU A 242 13.46 21.02 -10.24
N GLU A 243 12.82 20.70 -9.13
CA GLU A 243 12.50 19.33 -8.74
C GLU A 243 11.54 18.67 -9.74
N LEU A 244 10.50 19.39 -10.14
CA LEU A 244 9.56 18.91 -11.16
C LEU A 244 10.24 18.71 -12.51
N ALA A 245 11.13 19.62 -12.92
CA ALA A 245 11.90 19.47 -14.17
C ALA A 245 12.85 18.26 -14.12
N LYS A 246 13.44 17.96 -12.96
CA LYS A 246 14.22 16.74 -12.75
C LYS A 246 13.33 15.51 -12.83
N MET A 247 12.15 15.55 -12.20
CA MET A 247 11.17 14.46 -12.25
C MET A 247 10.73 14.15 -13.68
N GLU A 248 10.47 15.16 -14.52
CA GLU A 248 10.08 14.96 -15.92
C GLU A 248 11.14 14.21 -16.75
N GLN A 249 12.41 14.27 -16.34
CA GLN A 249 13.55 13.62 -17.02
C GLN A 249 13.85 12.22 -16.47
N LEU A 250 13.26 11.85 -15.32
CA LEU A 250 13.49 10.54 -14.72
C LEU A 250 12.72 9.44 -15.46
N ASP A 251 13.44 8.37 -15.76
CA ASP A 251 12.80 7.11 -16.16
C ASP A 251 12.25 6.43 -14.90
N PHE A 252 10.95 6.59 -14.67
CA PHE A 252 10.24 6.05 -13.50
C PHE A 252 10.02 4.53 -13.61
N ASP A 253 11.11 3.78 -13.61
CA ASP A 253 11.09 2.35 -13.36
C ASP A 253 11.30 2.12 -11.85
N PRO A 254 10.29 1.71 -11.08
CA PRO A 254 10.41 1.50 -9.63
C PRO A 254 11.55 0.55 -9.26
N VAL A 255 11.80 -0.46 -10.07
CA VAL A 255 12.87 -1.46 -9.83
C VAL A 255 14.25 -0.82 -10.00
N ARG A 256 14.42 0.04 -11.01
CA ARG A 256 15.69 0.76 -11.21
C ARG A 256 15.92 1.81 -10.12
N MET A 257 14.87 2.53 -9.72
CA MET A 257 14.95 3.51 -8.64
C MET A 257 15.32 2.86 -7.32
N GLU A 258 14.68 1.75 -6.96
CA GLU A 258 15.01 0.99 -5.75
C GLU A 258 16.46 0.47 -5.79
N LYS A 259 16.90 -0.05 -6.92
CA LYS A 259 18.27 -0.50 -7.09
C LYS A 259 19.28 0.65 -6.94
N ALA A 260 19.02 1.81 -7.56
CA ALA A 260 19.87 3.00 -7.44
C ALA A 260 19.94 3.49 -5.99
N TYR A 261 18.79 3.59 -5.33
CA TYR A 261 18.71 3.96 -3.92
C TYR A 261 19.49 3.00 -3.01
N ASN A 262 19.33 1.69 -3.22
CA ASN A 262 20.04 0.69 -2.42
C ASN A 262 21.55 0.73 -2.68
N GLN A 263 21.97 1.06 -3.90
CA GLN A 263 23.38 1.24 -4.22
C GLN A 263 23.95 2.50 -3.54
N GLU A 264 23.29 3.64 -3.67
CA GLU A 264 23.70 4.89 -3.01
C GLU A 264 23.74 4.73 -1.49
N ARG A 265 22.74 4.07 -0.90
CA ARG A 265 22.70 3.75 0.53
C ARG A 265 23.87 2.87 0.94
N SER A 266 24.21 1.87 0.16
CA SER A 266 25.34 0.98 0.44
C SER A 266 26.68 1.71 0.36
N GLU A 267 26.86 2.57 -0.64
CA GLU A 267 28.04 3.43 -0.79
C GLU A 267 28.17 4.39 0.39
N TRP A 268 27.09 5.04 0.78
CA TRP A 268 27.02 5.93 1.93
C TRP A 268 27.36 5.20 3.25
N GLN A 269 26.76 4.03 3.51
CA GLN A 269 27.11 3.21 4.67
C GLN A 269 28.58 2.79 4.69
N SER A 270 29.18 2.53 3.54
CA SER A 270 30.60 2.17 3.44
C SER A 270 31.55 3.31 3.83
N LEU A 271 31.11 4.57 3.66
CA LEU A 271 31.88 5.74 4.09
C LEU A 271 31.95 5.83 5.60
N PHE A 272 30.86 5.56 6.32
CA PHE A 272 30.87 5.56 7.79
C PHE A 272 31.83 4.56 8.39
N SER A 273 31.85 3.34 7.87
CA SER A 273 32.75 2.29 8.34
C SER A 273 34.23 2.67 8.16
N LYS A 274 34.56 3.47 7.12
CA LYS A 274 35.94 3.92 6.88
C LYS A 274 36.34 5.12 7.75
N GLU A 275 35.37 5.97 8.12
CA GLU A 275 35.63 7.20 8.87
C GLU A 275 35.41 7.02 10.38
N ASP A 276 34.81 5.89 10.81
CA ASP A 276 34.61 5.57 12.21
C ASP A 276 35.95 5.32 12.94
N LYS A 277 36.36 6.27 13.73
CA LYS A 277 37.60 6.18 14.54
C LYS A 277 37.53 5.16 15.68
N GLY A 278 36.34 4.67 16.00
CA GLY A 278 36.16 3.58 16.96
C GLY A 278 36.39 2.21 16.36
N MET A 279 36.67 2.15 15.03
CA MET A 279 36.99 0.94 14.29
C MET A 279 38.43 0.98 13.78
N GLU A 280 39.14 -0.12 13.89
CA GLU A 280 40.46 -0.33 13.34
C GLU A 280 40.49 -1.70 12.62
N GLU A 281 40.80 -1.70 11.33
CA GLU A 281 40.76 -2.92 10.49
C GLU A 281 39.45 -3.74 10.66
N ASP A 282 38.31 -3.04 10.59
CA ASP A 282 36.95 -3.59 10.79
C ASP A 282 36.70 -4.23 12.19
N LYS A 283 37.53 -3.87 13.17
CA LYS A 283 37.37 -4.29 14.57
C LYS A 283 37.13 -3.10 15.49
N PRO A 284 36.16 -3.20 16.40
CA PRO A 284 35.90 -2.13 17.35
C PRO A 284 37.07 -1.97 18.34
N CYS A 285 37.72 -0.81 18.32
CA CYS A 285 38.86 -0.51 19.22
C CYS A 285 38.42 0.27 20.45
N TRP A 286 37.28 0.99 20.42
CA TRP A 286 36.81 1.78 21.56
C TRP A 286 35.97 1.00 22.58
N ILE A 287 35.93 -0.31 22.46
CA ILE A 287 35.25 -1.20 23.41
C ILE A 287 36.10 -1.64 24.59
N ALA A 288 37.41 -1.32 24.59
CA ALA A 288 38.34 -1.76 25.65
C ALA A 288 37.91 -1.19 27.03
N PRO A 289 37.85 -2.02 28.09
CA PRO A 289 37.41 -1.58 29.40
C PRO A 289 38.30 -0.49 30.01
N ASP A 290 39.57 -0.47 29.66
CA ASP A 290 40.62 0.45 30.16
C ASP A 290 40.91 1.62 29.23
N LEU A 291 40.05 1.88 28.25
CA LEU A 291 40.20 3.00 27.31
C LEU A 291 40.18 4.36 28.07
N SER A 292 41.15 5.25 27.76
CA SER A 292 41.17 6.61 28.30
C SER A 292 39.98 7.42 27.78
N GLU A 293 39.27 8.06 28.70
CA GLU A 293 38.12 8.92 28.41
C GLU A 293 38.46 10.41 28.33
N GLU A 294 39.74 10.79 28.36
CA GLU A 294 40.20 12.19 28.39
C GLU A 294 39.71 13.07 27.22
N ARG A 295 39.39 12.42 26.08
CA ARG A 295 38.90 13.09 24.86
C ARG A 295 37.41 12.97 24.66
N TRP A 296 36.72 12.27 25.57
CA TRP A 296 35.28 12.09 25.48
C TRP A 296 34.57 13.32 26.07
N GLN A 297 33.34 13.52 25.62
CA GLN A 297 32.49 14.62 26.11
C GLN A 297 31.22 14.00 26.72
N ASP A 298 30.73 14.63 27.77
CA ASP A 298 29.48 14.24 28.40
C ASP A 298 28.30 14.61 27.52
N MET A 299 27.38 13.66 27.37
CA MET A 299 26.10 13.85 26.67
C MET A 299 24.95 13.38 27.53
N CYS A 300 23.88 14.17 27.59
CA CYS A 300 22.69 13.82 28.34
C CYS A 300 21.76 12.90 27.47
N LEU A 301 21.52 11.70 27.96
CA LEU A 301 20.62 10.71 27.34
C LEU A 301 19.54 10.29 28.33
N PRO A 302 18.35 9.83 27.86
CA PRO A 302 17.93 9.67 26.47
C PRO A 302 17.59 11.01 25.78
N GLY A 303 17.77 11.07 24.47
CA GLY A 303 17.42 12.23 23.62
C GLY A 303 18.16 12.19 22.29
N TYR A 304 17.74 13.04 21.38
CA TYR A 304 18.40 13.20 20.09
C TYR A 304 19.76 13.88 20.27
N TRP A 305 20.80 13.35 19.68
CA TRP A 305 22.17 13.90 19.81
C TRP A 305 22.31 15.29 19.17
N GLU A 306 21.51 15.60 18.13
CA GLU A 306 21.48 16.91 17.50
C GLU A 306 21.06 18.02 18.48
N ARG A 307 20.20 17.70 19.44
CA ARG A 307 19.79 18.61 20.54
C ARG A 307 20.78 18.69 21.67
N ASN A 308 21.69 17.71 21.72
CA ASN A 308 22.68 17.55 22.78
C ASN A 308 24.12 17.87 22.32
N GLY A 309 24.28 18.67 21.26
CA GLY A 309 25.57 19.21 20.85
C GLY A 309 26.07 18.80 19.47
N LEU A 310 25.52 17.77 18.86
CA LEU A 310 25.93 17.28 17.53
C LEU A 310 24.94 17.75 16.43
N LYS A 311 24.82 19.07 16.26
CA LYS A 311 23.90 19.63 15.24
C LYS A 311 24.24 19.15 13.83
N ASN A 312 23.25 18.69 13.09
CA ASN A 312 23.38 18.27 11.71
C ASN A 312 24.46 17.19 11.51
N PHE A 313 24.60 16.28 12.45
CA PHE A 313 25.56 15.19 12.37
C PHE A 313 24.84 13.91 11.96
N ASP A 314 25.22 13.40 10.79
CA ASP A 314 24.82 12.09 10.28
C ASP A 314 26.03 11.16 10.35
N GLY A 315 25.92 10.03 11.05
CA GLY A 315 27.05 9.12 11.19
C GLY A 315 26.95 8.19 12.40
N VAL A 316 28.10 7.75 12.87
CA VAL A 316 28.23 6.85 14.03
C VAL A 316 28.66 7.64 15.26
N VAL A 317 27.96 7.45 16.37
CA VAL A 317 28.30 8.04 17.66
C VAL A 317 28.56 6.91 18.66
N TRP A 318 29.73 6.97 19.28
CA TRP A 318 30.10 6.05 20.33
C TRP A 318 29.74 6.63 21.70
N PHE A 319 28.95 5.88 22.46
CA PHE A 319 28.60 6.19 23.84
C PHE A 319 29.29 5.21 24.78
N ARG A 320 29.71 5.71 25.93
CA ARG A 320 30.38 4.90 26.94
C ARG A 320 29.87 5.26 28.33
N ARG A 321 29.66 4.28 29.18
CA ARG A 321 29.23 4.47 30.56
C ARG A 321 29.75 3.36 31.46
N SER A 322 30.29 3.73 32.61
CA SER A 322 30.62 2.82 33.71
C SER A 322 29.42 2.62 34.62
N LEU A 323 29.18 1.39 35.02
CA LEU A 323 28.11 1.01 35.94
C LEU A 323 28.72 0.28 37.16
N GLU A 324 28.33 0.69 38.37
CA GLU A 324 28.62 -0.06 39.58
C GLU A 324 27.54 -1.11 39.78
N ILE A 325 27.94 -2.36 39.80
CA ILE A 325 27.01 -3.50 40.06
C ILE A 325 26.98 -3.79 41.56
N PRO A 326 25.83 -3.68 42.24
CA PRO A 326 25.69 -4.03 43.62
C PRO A 326 26.17 -5.43 43.95
N ALA A 327 26.85 -5.63 45.10
CA ALA A 327 27.43 -6.93 45.47
C ALA A 327 26.37 -8.04 45.53
N GLU A 328 25.15 -7.74 45.90
CA GLU A 328 24.03 -8.68 45.95
C GLU A 328 23.52 -9.14 44.57
N TRP A 329 24.01 -8.54 43.47
CA TRP A 329 23.66 -8.92 42.09
C TRP A 329 24.70 -9.86 41.48
N ILE A 330 25.86 -10.05 42.13
CA ILE A 330 26.92 -10.94 41.66
C ILE A 330 26.37 -12.36 41.49
N GLY A 331 26.62 -12.96 40.34
CA GLY A 331 26.17 -14.31 40.00
C GLY A 331 24.68 -14.42 39.63
N LYS A 332 23.93 -13.32 39.58
CA LYS A 332 22.54 -13.31 39.07
C LYS A 332 22.49 -12.95 37.59
N PRO A 333 21.51 -13.46 36.83
CA PRO A 333 21.28 -12.98 35.49
C PRO A 333 20.79 -11.53 35.55
N LEU A 334 21.43 -10.67 34.76
CA LEU A 334 21.11 -9.24 34.64
C LEU A 334 20.53 -8.98 33.26
N LYS A 335 19.59 -8.05 33.18
CA LYS A 335 19.04 -7.53 31.93
C LYS A 335 19.38 -6.04 31.83
N LEU A 336 20.06 -5.67 30.76
CA LEU A 336 20.26 -4.26 30.38
C LEU A 336 19.08 -3.84 29.48
N ASN A 337 18.41 -2.75 29.85
CA ASN A 337 17.36 -2.17 29.02
C ASN A 337 17.77 -0.73 28.65
N LEU A 338 18.07 -0.52 27.38
CA LEU A 338 18.46 0.76 26.81
C LEU A 338 17.28 1.56 26.23
N GLY A 339 16.09 0.92 26.15
CA GLY A 339 14.94 1.50 25.46
C GLY A 339 15.04 1.35 23.94
N MET A 340 14.35 2.23 23.23
CA MET A 340 14.38 2.27 21.77
C MET A 340 15.55 3.15 21.30
N ILE A 341 16.36 2.64 20.39
CA ILE A 341 17.45 3.36 19.74
C ILE A 341 17.11 3.48 18.25
N ASP A 342 17.31 4.65 17.72
CA ASP A 342 17.01 5.02 16.34
C ASP A 342 18.32 5.26 15.61
N ASP A 343 18.70 4.59 14.54
CA ASP A 343 18.07 3.52 13.75
C ASP A 343 18.69 2.14 14.03
N GLU A 344 20.01 2.11 14.23
CA GLU A 344 20.81 0.90 14.42
C GLU A 344 21.76 1.09 15.61
N ASP A 345 21.96 0.03 16.40
CA ASP A 345 22.93 0.04 17.49
C ASP A 345 23.69 -1.26 17.61
N ILE A 346 24.89 -1.15 18.20
CA ILE A 346 25.67 -2.29 18.66
C ILE A 346 26.04 -2.02 20.12
N THR A 347 25.61 -2.89 21.00
CA THR A 347 25.87 -2.76 22.43
C THR A 347 26.96 -3.72 22.88
N TYR A 348 27.97 -3.17 23.53
CA TYR A 348 29.10 -3.94 24.12
C TYR A 348 29.06 -3.86 25.64
N PHE A 349 29.41 -4.92 26.31
CA PHE A 349 29.60 -4.98 27.75
C PHE A 349 31.00 -5.52 28.08
N ASN A 350 31.84 -4.70 28.72
CA ASN A 350 33.26 -5.04 29.02
C ASN A 350 34.02 -5.60 27.81
N GLY A 351 33.87 -4.97 26.65
CA GLY A 351 34.56 -5.36 25.42
C GLY A 351 33.91 -6.52 24.63
N VAL A 352 32.78 -7.03 25.09
CA VAL A 352 32.07 -8.12 24.41
C VAL A 352 30.75 -7.60 23.84
N GLU A 353 30.48 -7.85 22.56
CA GLU A 353 29.18 -7.55 21.95
C GLU A 353 28.11 -8.42 22.62
N ILE A 354 27.05 -7.78 23.15
CA ILE A 354 25.94 -8.46 23.83
C ILE A 354 24.61 -8.32 23.08
N ALA A 355 24.48 -7.28 22.26
CA ALA A 355 23.29 -7.05 21.48
C ALA A 355 23.58 -6.23 20.23
N ARG A 356 22.74 -6.37 19.23
CA ARG A 356 22.69 -5.58 18.02
C ARG A 356 21.25 -5.31 17.67
N GLY A 357 20.86 -4.05 17.57
CA GLY A 357 19.56 -3.60 17.13
C GLY A 357 19.62 -3.10 15.69
N ALA A 358 18.55 -3.26 14.94
CA ALA A 358 18.35 -2.63 13.64
C ALA A 358 16.87 -2.30 13.45
N GLY A 359 16.60 -1.06 13.05
CA GLY A 359 15.26 -0.59 12.75
C GLY A 359 14.69 0.37 13.79
N TYR A 360 13.99 1.34 13.27
CA TYR A 360 13.31 2.39 14.03
C TYR A 360 12.32 1.78 15.04
N MET A 361 12.39 2.18 16.29
CA MET A 361 11.49 1.79 17.37
C MET A 361 11.49 0.30 17.78
N THR A 362 12.52 -0.46 17.50
CA THR A 362 12.73 -1.77 18.11
C THR A 362 13.45 -1.61 19.46
N PRO A 363 12.89 -2.12 20.58
CA PRO A 363 13.54 -2.05 21.88
C PRO A 363 14.65 -3.07 22.05
#